data_0e937aa04b62e06abea1b7f94fcdbed4
#
_entry.id   0e937aa04b62e06abea1b7f94fcdbed4
#
_cell.length_a   1.000
_cell.length_b   1.000
_cell.length_c   1.000
_cell.angle_alpha   90.00
_cell.angle_beta   90.00
_cell.angle_gamma   90.00
#
_symmetry.space_group_name_H-M   'P 1'
#
loop_
_entity.id
_entity.type
_entity.pdbx_description
1 polymer ?
#
loop_
_entity_poly.entity_id
_entity_poly.type
_entity_poly.pdbx_seq_one_letter_code
_entity_poly.pdbx_strand_id
1 'polypeptide(L)'
;MATCAPVSVRPALAEDYGPLAEVLARAFYDDPVTAWFYPDAERRMRHARRFFAIRLRQLEGHGLLYTTSERSGASLWAPPGQWRENLRQSLMQLPMLPVLLPRIVRCTRAVREIERHHPAAPHYYLSVVGTDPEQQGGGVGSALLAPVLQRCDETQTAAYLESSKESNLSFYARHGFAVTKRIELPEGPPLWLMWREPPGRRTGHPAGCRSGR
;
A
#
# COMPACT_ATOMS: atom_id res chain seq x y z
N MET A 1 26.46 15.69 15.79
CA MET A 1 25.44 14.77 15.27
C MET A 1 24.10 15.36 15.68
N ALA A 2 23.32 15.88 14.74
CA ALA A 2 21.99 16.41 15.03
C ALA A 2 21.08 15.21 15.36
N THR A 3 20.62 15.14 16.61
CA THR A 3 19.55 14.21 17.03
C THR A 3 18.28 14.64 16.30
N CYS A 4 17.92 13.89 15.24
CA CYS A 4 16.65 14.08 14.57
C CYS A 4 15.53 13.80 15.61
N ALA A 5 14.66 14.75 15.84
CA ALA A 5 13.53 14.57 16.75
C ALA A 5 12.69 13.35 16.29
N PRO A 6 12.17 12.54 17.20
CA PRO A 6 11.36 11.39 16.84
C PRO A 6 10.14 11.82 16.03
N VAL A 7 9.90 11.15 14.91
CA VAL A 7 8.73 11.40 14.04
C VAL A 7 7.47 11.06 14.82
N SER A 8 6.64 12.07 15.11
CA SER A 8 5.37 11.88 15.81
C SER A 8 4.30 11.40 14.83
N VAL A 9 3.72 10.24 15.10
CA VAL A 9 2.65 9.62 14.30
C VAL A 9 1.33 9.65 15.05
N ARG A 10 0.26 9.95 14.35
CA ARG A 10 -1.12 9.97 14.86
C ARG A 10 -2.11 9.39 13.85
N PRO A 11 -3.30 8.98 14.27
CA PRO A 11 -4.38 8.69 13.33
C PRO A 11 -4.67 9.89 12.43
N ALA A 12 -4.94 9.60 11.14
CA ALA A 12 -5.36 10.62 10.19
C ALA A 12 -6.84 10.96 10.40
N LEU A 13 -7.16 12.23 10.40
CA LEU A 13 -8.52 12.77 10.52
C LEU A 13 -9.04 13.21 9.13
N ALA A 14 -10.35 13.39 8.99
CA ALA A 14 -10.98 13.80 7.73
C ALA A 14 -10.39 15.10 7.15
N GLU A 15 -10.00 16.04 8.01
CA GLU A 15 -9.35 17.30 7.63
C GLU A 15 -7.95 17.12 7.02
N ASP A 16 -7.30 15.99 7.28
CA ASP A 16 -5.98 15.66 6.73
C ASP A 16 -6.06 15.12 5.30
N TYR A 17 -7.23 14.62 4.86
CA TYR A 17 -7.32 13.84 3.60
C TYR A 17 -6.96 14.66 2.36
N GLY A 18 -7.30 15.94 2.32
CA GLY A 18 -6.93 16.83 1.23
C GLY A 18 -5.40 17.00 1.11
N PRO A 19 -4.73 17.48 2.17
CA PRO A 19 -3.27 17.57 2.21
C PRO A 19 -2.56 16.23 1.98
N LEU A 20 -3.02 15.13 2.59
CA LEU A 20 -2.42 13.82 2.43
C LEU A 20 -2.57 13.26 1.01
N ALA A 21 -3.68 13.52 0.34
CA ALA A 21 -3.84 13.13 -1.06
C ALA A 21 -2.81 13.81 -1.96
N GLU A 22 -2.41 15.05 -1.64
CA GLU A 22 -1.37 15.78 -2.34
C GLU A 22 0.03 15.21 -2.07
N VAL A 23 0.35 14.97 -0.80
CA VAL A 23 1.60 14.32 -0.38
C VAL A 23 1.76 12.95 -1.04
N LEU A 24 0.73 12.12 -1.00
CA LEU A 24 0.75 10.80 -1.64
C LEU A 24 0.88 10.91 -3.16
N ALA A 25 0.23 11.88 -3.81
CA ALA A 25 0.38 12.08 -5.24
C ALA A 25 1.83 12.44 -5.63
N ARG A 26 2.53 13.25 -4.81
CA ARG A 26 3.96 13.53 -5.01
C ARG A 26 4.83 12.29 -4.76
N ALA A 27 4.56 11.55 -3.66
CA ALA A 27 5.31 10.35 -3.28
C ALA A 27 5.23 9.24 -4.34
N PHE A 28 4.10 9.15 -5.06
CA PHE A 28 3.83 8.13 -6.08
C PHE A 28 3.93 8.67 -7.51
N TYR A 29 4.43 9.89 -7.72
CA TYR A 29 4.48 10.48 -9.06
C TYR A 29 5.32 9.64 -10.05
N ASP A 30 6.47 9.15 -9.59
CA ASP A 30 7.40 8.30 -10.36
C ASP A 30 7.20 6.80 -10.09
N ASP A 31 6.09 6.44 -9.44
CA ASP A 31 5.80 5.04 -9.20
C ASP A 31 5.40 4.35 -10.51
N PRO A 32 6.01 3.18 -10.86
CA PRO A 32 5.75 2.50 -12.12
C PRO A 32 4.29 2.15 -12.35
N VAL A 33 3.56 1.75 -11.30
CA VAL A 33 2.13 1.41 -11.40
C VAL A 33 1.30 2.66 -11.58
N THR A 34 1.60 3.73 -10.83
CA THR A 34 0.94 5.03 -10.98
C THR A 34 1.16 5.60 -12.39
N ALA A 35 2.39 5.56 -12.90
CA ALA A 35 2.71 6.01 -14.26
C ALA A 35 2.02 5.16 -15.33
N TRP A 36 1.84 3.87 -15.08
CA TRP A 36 1.14 2.97 -15.98
C TRP A 36 -0.38 3.22 -16.00
N PHE A 37 -1.00 3.47 -14.83
CA PHE A 37 -2.42 3.86 -14.77
C PHE A 37 -2.67 5.26 -15.35
N TYR A 38 -1.76 6.21 -15.11
CA TYR A 38 -1.87 7.62 -15.49
C TYR A 38 -0.63 8.06 -16.29
N PRO A 39 -0.48 7.63 -17.57
CA PRO A 39 0.74 7.85 -18.35
C PRO A 39 0.95 9.29 -18.79
N ASP A 40 -0.11 10.10 -18.87
CA ASP A 40 -0.02 11.53 -19.16
C ASP A 40 0.65 12.24 -17.98
N ALA A 41 1.93 12.61 -18.13
CA ALA A 41 2.74 13.21 -17.08
C ALA A 41 2.16 14.54 -16.58
N GLU A 42 1.57 15.35 -17.46
CA GLU A 42 0.99 16.65 -17.09
C GLU A 42 -0.26 16.49 -16.22
N ARG A 43 -1.03 15.44 -16.45
CA ARG A 43 -2.28 15.16 -15.73
C ARG A 43 -2.10 14.17 -14.58
N ARG A 44 -0.97 13.45 -14.54
CA ARG A 44 -0.72 12.38 -13.54
C ARG A 44 -0.89 12.86 -12.11
N MET A 45 -0.29 13.98 -11.75
CA MET A 45 -0.41 14.56 -10.41
C MET A 45 -1.88 14.76 -9.99
N ARG A 46 -2.70 15.34 -10.87
CA ARG A 46 -4.12 15.59 -10.61
C ARG A 46 -4.92 14.30 -10.47
N HIS A 47 -4.63 13.30 -11.32
CA HIS A 47 -5.30 12.00 -11.27
C HIS A 47 -4.90 11.19 -10.05
N ALA A 48 -3.61 11.15 -9.72
CA ALA A 48 -3.10 10.51 -8.51
C ALA A 48 -3.67 11.14 -7.24
N ARG A 49 -3.68 12.48 -7.14
CA ARG A 49 -4.31 13.20 -6.02
C ARG A 49 -5.78 12.80 -5.85
N ARG A 50 -6.54 12.75 -6.95
CA ARG A 50 -7.96 12.35 -6.91
C ARG A 50 -8.12 10.90 -6.45
N PHE A 51 -7.28 9.99 -6.96
CA PHE A 51 -7.26 8.59 -6.54
C PHE A 51 -6.97 8.45 -5.05
N PHE A 52 -5.92 9.10 -4.53
CA PHE A 52 -5.58 9.01 -3.11
C PHE A 52 -6.63 9.66 -2.20
N ALA A 53 -7.28 10.75 -2.63
CA ALA A 53 -8.40 11.34 -1.89
C ALA A 53 -9.58 10.36 -1.76
N ILE A 54 -9.87 9.60 -2.82
CA ILE A 54 -10.89 8.53 -2.80
C ILE A 54 -10.42 7.40 -1.87
N ARG A 55 -9.16 6.96 -1.99
CA ARG A 55 -8.62 5.84 -1.21
C ARG A 55 -8.62 6.10 0.30
N LEU A 56 -8.26 7.32 0.71
CA LEU A 56 -8.36 7.76 2.11
C LEU A 56 -9.79 7.60 2.65
N ARG A 57 -10.80 8.09 1.90
CA ARG A 57 -12.21 7.97 2.29
C ARG A 57 -12.72 6.52 2.29
N GLN A 58 -12.25 5.69 1.35
CA GLN A 58 -12.64 4.28 1.30
C GLN A 58 -12.21 3.51 2.55
N LEU A 59 -11.02 3.84 3.08
CA LEU A 59 -10.41 3.14 4.21
C LEU A 59 -10.67 3.81 5.57
N GLU A 60 -11.32 4.98 5.59
CA GLU A 60 -11.63 5.75 6.80
C GLU A 60 -12.31 4.90 7.88
N GLY A 61 -13.30 4.09 7.50
CA GLY A 61 -14.08 3.26 8.43
C GLY A 61 -13.28 2.15 9.13
N HIS A 62 -12.05 1.89 8.71
CA HIS A 62 -11.19 0.88 9.34
C HIS A 62 -10.41 1.40 10.55
N GLY A 63 -10.27 2.72 10.71
CA GLY A 63 -9.49 3.33 11.80
C GLY A 63 -8.00 3.01 11.76
N LEU A 64 -7.47 2.64 10.59
CA LEU A 64 -6.08 2.22 10.37
C LEU A 64 -5.36 3.13 9.37
N LEU A 65 -5.69 4.42 9.39
CA LEU A 65 -5.02 5.46 8.63
C LEU A 65 -4.15 6.27 9.57
N TYR A 66 -2.87 6.36 9.26
CA TYR A 66 -1.91 7.10 10.09
C TYR A 66 -1.19 8.15 9.26
N THR A 67 -0.88 9.27 9.91
CA THR A 67 -0.06 10.34 9.36
C THR A 67 0.91 10.86 10.43
N THR A 68 1.86 11.68 10.03
CA THR A 68 2.69 12.43 10.98
C THR A 68 1.99 13.71 11.42
N SER A 69 2.43 14.31 12.55
CA SER A 69 1.92 15.62 12.98
C SER A 69 2.07 16.68 11.88
N GLU A 70 3.16 16.61 11.10
CA GLU A 70 3.48 17.52 9.99
C GLU A 70 2.78 17.15 8.66
N ARG A 71 1.99 16.08 8.64
CA ARG A 71 1.38 15.53 7.40
C ARG A 71 2.39 15.21 6.31
N SER A 72 3.62 14.83 6.69
CA SER A 72 4.71 14.55 5.74
C SER A 72 4.60 13.19 5.05
N GLY A 73 3.58 12.39 5.37
CA GLY A 73 3.32 11.09 4.78
C GLY A 73 2.08 10.45 5.38
N ALA A 74 1.68 9.33 4.81
CA ALA A 74 0.57 8.52 5.33
C ALA A 74 0.78 7.03 5.10
N SER A 75 0.20 6.20 5.98
CA SER A 75 -0.01 4.78 5.76
C SER A 75 -1.49 4.43 5.87
N LEU A 76 -1.98 3.64 4.91
CA LEU A 76 -3.37 3.27 4.77
C LEU A 76 -3.47 1.75 4.78
N TRP A 77 -4.17 1.22 5.77
CA TRP A 77 -4.28 -0.22 5.97
C TRP A 77 -5.73 -0.69 5.97
N ALA A 78 -5.94 -1.93 5.55
CA ALA A 78 -7.18 -2.66 5.75
C ALA A 78 -6.97 -3.79 6.76
N PRO A 79 -7.92 -4.02 7.69
CA PRO A 79 -7.84 -5.12 8.64
C PRO A 79 -8.08 -6.48 7.96
N PRO A 80 -7.79 -7.60 8.66
CA PRO A 80 -7.99 -8.93 8.12
C PRO A 80 -9.38 -9.15 7.54
N GLY A 81 -9.45 -9.69 6.32
CA GLY A 81 -10.68 -9.99 5.61
C GLY A 81 -11.40 -8.79 4.98
N GLN A 82 -10.88 -7.56 5.12
CA GLN A 82 -11.54 -6.35 4.63
C GLN A 82 -10.72 -5.61 3.54
N TRP A 83 -9.85 -6.30 2.85
CA TRP A 83 -9.04 -5.73 1.77
C TRP A 83 -9.84 -5.51 0.46
N ARG A 84 -10.90 -6.32 0.26
CA ARG A 84 -11.80 -6.17 -0.90
C ARG A 84 -12.71 -4.99 -0.74
N GLU A 85 -12.84 -4.23 -1.81
CA GLU A 85 -13.78 -3.10 -1.84
C GLU A 85 -15.23 -3.62 -1.83
N ASN A 86 -16.05 -3.04 -0.96
CA ASN A 86 -17.48 -3.24 -0.99
C ASN A 86 -18.14 -2.37 -2.07
N LEU A 87 -19.44 -2.60 -2.35
CA LEU A 87 -20.16 -1.87 -3.37
C LEU A 87 -20.07 -0.34 -3.20
N ARG A 88 -20.20 0.16 -1.96
CA ARG A 88 -20.09 1.59 -1.67
C ARG A 88 -18.71 2.13 -2.04
N GLN A 89 -17.65 1.42 -1.67
CA GLN A 89 -16.27 1.80 -1.98
C GLN A 89 -16.02 1.77 -3.50
N SER A 90 -16.55 0.78 -4.20
CA SER A 90 -16.47 0.71 -5.67
C SER A 90 -17.21 1.88 -6.34
N LEU A 91 -18.36 2.28 -5.84
CA LEU A 91 -19.09 3.46 -6.34
C LEU A 91 -18.31 4.77 -6.15
N MET A 92 -17.49 4.88 -5.11
CA MET A 92 -16.62 6.04 -4.90
C MET A 92 -15.55 6.18 -6.00
N GLN A 93 -15.25 5.11 -6.76
CA GLN A 93 -14.33 5.14 -7.89
C GLN A 93 -14.96 5.69 -9.18
N LEU A 94 -16.27 5.83 -9.26
CA LEU A 94 -16.97 6.33 -10.47
C LEU A 94 -16.38 7.64 -11.03
N PRO A 95 -15.95 8.60 -10.21
CA PRO A 95 -15.30 9.81 -10.71
C PRO A 95 -13.98 9.57 -11.44
N MET A 96 -13.33 8.40 -11.27
CA MET A 96 -12.13 8.03 -12.01
C MET A 96 -12.43 7.35 -13.34
N LEU A 97 -13.67 6.91 -13.57
CA LEU A 97 -14.07 6.17 -14.76
C LEU A 97 -13.71 6.89 -16.07
N PRO A 98 -13.98 8.20 -16.27
CA PRO A 98 -13.62 8.88 -17.51
C PRO A 98 -12.10 8.87 -17.78
N VAL A 99 -11.27 8.84 -16.73
CA VAL A 99 -9.81 8.79 -16.82
C VAL A 99 -9.33 7.39 -17.24
N LEU A 100 -9.98 6.35 -16.71
CA LEU A 100 -9.61 4.95 -16.93
C LEU A 100 -10.30 4.33 -18.15
N LEU A 101 -11.42 4.89 -18.60
CA LEU A 101 -12.26 4.31 -19.65
C LEU A 101 -11.49 3.93 -20.92
N PRO A 102 -10.56 4.76 -21.45
CA PRO A 102 -9.78 4.38 -22.64
C PRO A 102 -8.91 3.12 -22.45
N ARG A 103 -8.72 2.70 -21.21
CA ARG A 103 -7.87 1.56 -20.82
C ARG A 103 -8.57 0.61 -19.86
N ILE A 104 -9.88 0.69 -19.76
CA ILE A 104 -10.66 -0.04 -18.75
C ILE A 104 -10.40 -1.55 -18.77
N VAL A 105 -10.29 -2.16 -19.93
CA VAL A 105 -10.01 -3.60 -20.08
C VAL A 105 -8.63 -3.93 -19.50
N ARG A 106 -7.63 -3.12 -19.80
CA ARG A 106 -6.26 -3.29 -19.31
C ARG A 106 -6.19 -3.10 -17.79
N CYS A 107 -6.80 -2.04 -17.28
CA CYS A 107 -6.88 -1.77 -15.84
C CYS A 107 -7.62 -2.88 -15.09
N THR A 108 -8.74 -3.37 -15.63
CA THR A 108 -9.51 -4.47 -15.02
C THR A 108 -8.71 -5.78 -15.00
N ARG A 109 -7.96 -6.08 -16.08
CA ARG A 109 -7.08 -7.26 -16.10
C ARG A 109 -5.98 -7.16 -15.04
N ALA A 110 -5.37 -5.97 -14.88
CA ALA A 110 -4.34 -5.76 -13.87
C ALA A 110 -4.88 -5.93 -12.44
N VAL A 111 -6.04 -5.34 -12.14
CA VAL A 111 -6.69 -5.49 -10.83
C VAL A 111 -7.00 -6.97 -10.55
N ARG A 112 -7.58 -7.68 -11.51
CA ARG A 112 -7.86 -9.13 -11.38
C ARG A 112 -6.59 -9.95 -11.17
N GLU A 113 -5.47 -9.57 -11.80
CA GLU A 113 -4.18 -10.24 -11.63
C GLU A 113 -3.66 -10.08 -10.19
N ILE A 114 -3.76 -8.87 -9.63
CA ILE A 114 -3.41 -8.59 -8.24
C ILE A 114 -4.32 -9.40 -7.29
N GLU A 115 -5.63 -9.31 -7.47
CA GLU A 115 -6.62 -10.00 -6.63
C GLU A 115 -6.46 -11.53 -6.65
N ARG A 116 -6.09 -12.11 -7.80
CA ARG A 116 -5.85 -13.56 -7.95
C ARG A 116 -4.69 -14.05 -7.09
N HIS A 117 -3.72 -13.19 -6.85
CA HIS A 117 -2.53 -13.51 -6.06
C HIS A 117 -2.60 -13.03 -4.62
N HIS A 118 -3.68 -12.34 -4.25
CA HIS A 118 -3.88 -11.87 -2.89
C HIS A 118 -4.04 -13.04 -1.92
N PRO A 119 -3.30 -13.08 -0.79
CA PRO A 119 -3.35 -14.21 0.14
C PRO A 119 -4.74 -14.43 0.74
N ALA A 120 -5.15 -15.71 0.85
CA ALA A 120 -6.40 -16.06 1.51
C ALA A 120 -6.29 -16.08 3.04
N ALA A 121 -5.09 -16.28 3.60
CA ALA A 121 -4.86 -16.26 5.04
C ALA A 121 -5.17 -14.87 5.63
N PRO A 122 -5.76 -14.79 6.85
CA PRO A 122 -6.03 -13.53 7.51
C PRO A 122 -4.75 -12.69 7.69
N HIS A 123 -4.77 -11.41 7.28
CA HIS A 123 -3.64 -10.50 7.37
C HIS A 123 -4.09 -9.04 7.38
N TYR A 124 -3.27 -8.16 7.93
CA TYR A 124 -3.38 -6.72 7.72
C TYR A 124 -2.81 -6.39 6.35
N TYR A 125 -3.57 -5.68 5.53
CA TYR A 125 -3.17 -5.28 4.18
C TYR A 125 -2.70 -3.83 4.14
N LEU A 126 -1.41 -3.61 3.86
CA LEU A 126 -0.88 -2.27 3.59
C LEU A 126 -1.23 -1.87 2.16
N SER A 127 -2.28 -1.09 2.03
CA SER A 127 -2.76 -0.62 0.74
C SER A 127 -1.91 0.51 0.15
N VAL A 128 -1.44 1.43 1.00
CA VAL A 128 -0.63 2.58 0.61
C VAL A 128 0.30 2.94 1.77
N VAL A 129 1.55 3.22 1.46
CA VAL A 129 2.44 4.01 2.31
C VAL A 129 3.26 4.95 1.44
N GLY A 130 3.27 6.22 1.79
CA GLY A 130 4.02 7.23 1.05
C GLY A 130 4.51 8.33 1.97
N THR A 131 5.72 8.82 1.69
CA THR A 131 6.36 9.95 2.36
C THR A 131 6.65 11.02 1.31
N ASP A 132 6.38 12.27 1.65
CA ASP A 132 6.74 13.41 0.80
C ASP A 132 8.19 13.27 0.33
N PRO A 133 8.50 13.43 -0.97
CA PRO A 133 9.86 13.31 -1.48
C PRO A 133 10.90 14.13 -0.70
N GLU A 134 10.53 15.31 -0.24
CA GLU A 134 11.42 16.20 0.54
C GLU A 134 11.70 15.69 1.97
N GLN A 135 10.88 14.76 2.47
CA GLN A 135 10.97 14.20 3.83
C GLN A 135 11.42 12.73 3.83
N GLN A 136 11.79 12.18 2.67
CA GLN A 136 12.31 10.83 2.57
C GLN A 136 13.71 10.73 3.22
N GLY A 137 14.05 9.53 3.68
CA GLY A 137 15.32 9.29 4.39
C GLY A 137 15.31 9.67 5.88
N GLY A 138 14.31 10.45 6.34
CA GLY A 138 14.17 10.89 7.75
C GLY A 138 13.42 9.90 8.67
N GLY A 139 13.19 8.65 8.26
CA GLY A 139 12.51 7.65 9.10
C GLY A 139 10.98 7.72 9.10
N VAL A 140 10.36 8.68 8.39
CA VAL A 140 8.90 8.87 8.32
C VAL A 140 8.17 7.59 7.92
N GLY A 141 8.61 6.91 6.85
CA GLY A 141 7.98 5.67 6.40
C GLY A 141 7.99 4.56 7.47
N SER A 142 9.11 4.41 8.19
CA SER A 142 9.22 3.44 9.29
C SER A 142 8.29 3.79 10.46
N ALA A 143 8.22 5.05 10.83
CA ALA A 143 7.33 5.53 11.88
C ALA A 143 5.84 5.29 11.50
N LEU A 144 5.46 5.52 10.23
CA LEU A 144 4.10 5.31 9.75
C LEU A 144 3.68 3.82 9.72
N LEU A 145 4.63 2.89 9.57
CA LEU A 145 4.33 1.46 9.62
C LEU A 145 4.17 0.95 11.06
N ALA A 146 4.88 1.54 12.01
CA ALA A 146 5.04 1.03 13.38
C ALA A 146 3.71 0.73 14.09
N PRO A 147 2.67 1.59 14.10
CA PRO A 147 1.44 1.33 14.85
C PRO A 147 0.72 0.05 14.43
N VAL A 148 0.65 -0.22 13.11
CA VAL A 148 -0.05 -1.41 12.62
C VAL A 148 0.84 -2.64 12.72
N LEU A 149 2.15 -2.52 12.52
CA LEU A 149 3.07 -3.65 12.70
C LEU A 149 3.11 -4.10 14.16
N GLN A 150 3.09 -3.17 15.13
CA GLN A 150 2.94 -3.50 16.54
C GLN A 150 1.63 -4.26 16.79
N ARG A 151 0.52 -3.78 16.22
CA ARG A 151 -0.77 -4.48 16.32
C ARG A 151 -0.74 -5.87 15.70
N CYS A 152 -0.03 -6.06 14.57
CA CYS A 152 0.20 -7.37 13.98
C CYS A 152 0.88 -8.32 14.97
N ASP A 153 1.89 -7.82 15.67
CA ASP A 153 2.67 -8.60 16.65
C ASP A 153 1.83 -8.94 17.88
N GLU A 154 1.08 -7.98 18.42
CA GLU A 154 0.17 -8.18 19.56
C GLU A 154 -0.95 -9.18 19.25
N THR A 155 -1.52 -9.11 18.03
CA THR A 155 -2.63 -10.00 17.63
C THR A 155 -2.15 -11.29 16.95
N GLN A 156 -0.84 -11.51 16.85
CA GLN A 156 -0.23 -12.64 16.14
C GLN A 156 -0.78 -12.81 14.73
N THR A 157 -1.03 -11.69 14.04
CA THR A 157 -1.61 -11.65 12.69
C THR A 157 -0.56 -11.16 11.70
N ALA A 158 -0.49 -11.81 10.55
CA ALA A 158 0.44 -11.45 9.48
C ALA A 158 0.11 -10.10 8.85
N ALA A 159 1.08 -9.55 8.10
CA ALA A 159 0.88 -8.39 7.24
C ALA A 159 1.28 -8.70 5.80
N TYR A 160 0.62 -8.04 4.85
CA TYR A 160 0.84 -8.20 3.43
C TYR A 160 0.87 -6.85 2.71
N LEU A 161 1.65 -6.78 1.64
CA LEU A 161 1.70 -5.64 0.73
C LEU A 161 2.12 -6.07 -0.68
N GLU A 162 1.84 -5.20 -1.66
CA GLU A 162 2.46 -5.24 -2.99
C GLU A 162 3.37 -4.02 -3.16
N SER A 163 4.63 -4.27 -3.57
CA SER A 163 5.57 -3.20 -3.92
C SER A 163 5.72 -3.09 -5.43
N SER A 164 5.62 -1.87 -5.96
CA SER A 164 5.82 -1.55 -7.37
C SER A 164 7.26 -1.16 -7.71
N LYS A 165 8.10 -0.91 -6.71
CA LYS A 165 9.50 -0.52 -6.88
C LYS A 165 10.43 -1.53 -6.19
N GLU A 166 11.38 -2.08 -6.95
CA GLU A 166 12.41 -2.97 -6.42
C GLU A 166 13.27 -2.28 -5.35
N SER A 167 13.54 -0.98 -5.52
CA SER A 167 14.30 -0.18 -4.55
C SER A 167 13.67 -0.13 -3.15
N ASN A 168 12.37 -0.37 -3.04
CA ASN A 168 11.66 -0.37 -1.76
C ASN A 168 11.74 -1.72 -1.02
N LEU A 169 12.21 -2.79 -1.66
CA LEU A 169 12.25 -4.12 -1.04
C LEU A 169 13.12 -4.16 0.21
N SER A 170 14.27 -3.48 0.18
CA SER A 170 15.17 -3.39 1.33
C SER A 170 14.54 -2.62 2.51
N PHE A 171 13.71 -1.61 2.22
CA PHE A 171 12.94 -0.90 3.24
C PHE A 171 11.95 -1.84 3.91
N TYR A 172 11.14 -2.57 3.17
CA TYR A 172 10.17 -3.50 3.73
C TYR A 172 10.83 -4.69 4.44
N ALA A 173 11.98 -5.18 3.93
CA ALA A 173 12.74 -6.26 4.56
C ALA A 173 13.20 -5.88 5.98
N ARG A 174 13.62 -4.64 6.23
CA ARG A 174 13.96 -4.15 7.58
C ARG A 174 12.77 -4.15 8.54
N HIS A 175 11.54 -4.18 8.02
CA HIS A 175 10.30 -4.30 8.80
C HIS A 175 9.76 -5.75 8.87
N GLY A 176 10.58 -6.73 8.47
CA GLY A 176 10.25 -8.15 8.56
C GLY A 176 9.43 -8.71 7.39
N PHE A 177 9.20 -7.94 6.32
CA PHE A 177 8.56 -8.45 5.11
C PHE A 177 9.56 -9.21 4.24
N ALA A 178 9.12 -10.33 3.70
CA ALA A 178 9.85 -11.12 2.71
C ALA A 178 9.07 -11.17 1.39
N VAL A 179 9.78 -11.13 0.26
CA VAL A 179 9.15 -11.34 -1.05
C VAL A 179 8.70 -12.79 -1.16
N THR A 180 7.41 -13.00 -1.38
CA THR A 180 6.82 -14.32 -1.59
C THR A 180 6.66 -14.66 -3.07
N LYS A 181 6.43 -13.63 -3.90
CA LYS A 181 6.25 -13.79 -5.34
C LYS A 181 6.52 -12.47 -6.05
N ARG A 182 7.01 -12.55 -7.30
CA ARG A 182 6.98 -11.46 -8.26
C ARG A 182 5.97 -11.79 -9.36
N ILE A 183 5.11 -10.85 -9.69
CA ILE A 183 4.14 -10.96 -10.78
C ILE A 183 4.34 -9.83 -11.77
N GLU A 184 3.90 -10.03 -13.01
CA GLU A 184 3.86 -8.98 -14.03
C GLU A 184 2.41 -8.56 -14.24
N LEU A 185 2.13 -7.27 -14.20
CA LEU A 185 0.84 -6.77 -14.63
C LEU A 185 0.69 -6.94 -16.16
N PRO A 186 -0.50 -7.30 -16.65
CA PRO A 186 -0.74 -7.40 -18.10
C PRO A 186 -0.33 -6.11 -18.83
N GLU A 187 0.68 -6.21 -19.68
CA GLU A 187 1.29 -5.06 -20.39
C GLU A 187 1.76 -3.94 -19.43
N GLY A 188 2.19 -4.29 -18.23
CA GLY A 188 2.50 -3.35 -17.16
C GLY A 188 3.77 -3.68 -16.39
N PRO A 189 4.04 -2.91 -15.34
CA PRO A 189 5.22 -3.10 -14.51
C PRO A 189 5.11 -4.36 -13.63
N PRO A 190 6.26 -4.85 -13.12
CA PRO A 190 6.27 -5.89 -12.11
C PRO A 190 5.72 -5.40 -10.77
N LEU A 191 5.22 -6.35 -9.99
CA LEU A 191 4.86 -6.18 -8.58
C LEU A 191 5.54 -7.27 -7.75
N TRP A 192 6.06 -6.90 -6.61
CA TRP A 192 6.60 -7.80 -5.61
C TRP A 192 5.58 -7.97 -4.48
N LEU A 193 5.07 -9.18 -4.34
CA LEU A 193 4.16 -9.56 -3.26
C LEU A 193 4.99 -9.88 -2.03
N MET A 194 4.72 -9.21 -0.92
CA MET A 194 5.53 -9.32 0.27
C MET A 194 4.68 -9.68 1.49
N TRP A 195 5.18 -10.61 2.29
CA TRP A 195 4.52 -11.14 3.47
C TRP A 195 5.39 -10.98 4.70
N ARG A 196 4.76 -10.63 5.83
CA ARG A 196 5.37 -10.56 7.14
C ARG A 196 4.63 -11.45 8.11
N GLU A 197 5.33 -12.43 8.69
CA GLU A 197 4.84 -13.19 9.83
C GLU A 197 5.07 -12.41 11.13
N PRO A 198 4.16 -12.50 12.12
CA PRO A 198 4.41 -11.94 13.44
C PRO A 198 5.53 -12.71 14.13
N PRO A 199 6.33 -12.07 15.03
CA PRO A 199 7.38 -12.73 15.78
C PRO A 199 6.84 -13.93 16.58
N GLY A 200 7.58 -15.05 16.56
CA GLY A 200 7.23 -16.26 17.33
C GLY A 200 6.36 -17.28 16.59
N ARG A 201 5.77 -16.93 15.47
CA ARG A 201 5.08 -17.91 14.61
C ARG A 201 6.13 -18.66 13.78
N ARG A 202 6.46 -19.90 14.17
CA ARG A 202 7.32 -20.77 13.35
C ARG A 202 6.62 -20.97 12.00
N THR A 203 7.27 -20.56 10.92
CA THR A 203 6.83 -20.85 9.55
C THR A 203 6.79 -22.36 9.36
N GLY A 204 5.60 -22.95 9.48
CA GLY A 204 5.33 -24.25 8.91
C GLY A 204 5.33 -24.10 7.40
N HIS A 205 6.51 -24.20 6.79
CA HIS A 205 6.61 -24.38 5.33
C HIS A 205 5.82 -25.65 5.01
N PRO A 206 4.80 -25.65 4.14
CA PRO A 206 4.23 -26.89 3.67
C PRO A 206 5.34 -27.62 2.94
N ALA A 207 5.82 -28.70 3.59
CA ALA A 207 6.86 -29.57 3.05
C ALA A 207 6.43 -30.04 1.66
N GLY A 208 7.35 -29.85 0.71
CA GLY A 208 7.19 -30.22 -0.67
C GLY A 208 6.61 -31.63 -0.84
N CYS A 209 5.76 -31.73 -1.82
CA CYS A 209 5.33 -32.97 -2.43
C CYS A 209 6.58 -33.83 -2.73
N ARG A 210 6.82 -34.88 -1.93
CA ARG A 210 7.78 -35.93 -2.26
C ARG A 210 7.23 -36.65 -3.49
N SER A 211 7.88 -36.48 -4.61
CA SER A 211 7.76 -37.38 -5.73
C SER A 211 8.12 -38.78 -5.28
N GLY A 212 7.10 -39.64 -5.06
CA GLY A 212 7.23 -41.06 -4.90
C GLY A 212 7.25 -41.70 -6.29
N ARG A 213 8.14 -42.60 -6.44
CA ARG A 213 8.52 -43.50 -7.56
C ARG A 213 7.35 -44.05 -8.36
#